data_e1bb16fa51b972d0fc91b758d89dc86e
#
_entry.id   e1bb16fa51b972d0fc91b758d89dc86e
#
_cell.length_a   1.000
_cell.length_b   1.000
_cell.length_c   1.000
_cell.angle_alpha   90.00
_cell.angle_beta   90.00
_cell.angle_gamma   90.00
#
_symmetry.space_group_name_H-M   'P 1'
#
loop_
_entity.id
_entity.type
_entity.pdbx_description
1 polymer ?
#
loop_
_entity_poly.entity_id
_entity_poly.type
_entity_poly.pdbx_seq_one_letter_code
_entity_poly.pdbx_strand_id
1 'polypeptide(L)'
;CGLVPDIASRGTPIVCTPVTGELAERMAQDTLRVSEIENYPRPFHPTAIGDLNRNLRTTKPGRVEYRGGFEFGMHNAGHIPGAVMFDFPQQEFIFTGDIHTVDTQLTRAVKPKPCKTLAIESTYGGREHPPRSEVESELVDSIEEVVNSGGKVVLPSFGLGRSQELLMLVRDLGFEVWLDGMGRDIARIFQKHPGSIRDFKAMNKAFRSTNFVRYSRQRS
;
A
#
# COMPACT_ATOMS: atom_id res chain seq x y z
N CYS A 1 -3.19 -7.40 8.26
CA CYS A 1 -3.92 -8.19 7.22
C CYS A 1 -3.91 -9.70 7.51
N GLY A 2 -3.02 -10.22 8.35
CA GLY A 2 -2.81 -11.67 8.54
C GLY A 2 -4.05 -12.48 8.97
N LEU A 3 -4.98 -11.89 9.73
CA LEU A 3 -6.19 -12.59 10.21
C LEU A 3 -7.42 -12.37 9.32
N VAL A 4 -7.38 -11.49 8.32
CA VAL A 4 -8.55 -11.19 7.48
C VAL A 4 -9.08 -12.42 6.73
N PRO A 5 -8.23 -13.31 6.16
CA PRO A 5 -8.71 -14.54 5.55
C PRO A 5 -9.43 -15.48 6.54
N ASP A 6 -8.94 -15.60 7.78
CA ASP A 6 -9.59 -16.41 8.82
C ASP A 6 -10.96 -15.85 9.22
N ILE A 7 -11.05 -14.53 9.39
CA ILE A 7 -12.33 -13.86 9.67
C ILE A 7 -13.32 -14.07 8.52
N ALA A 8 -12.87 -13.94 7.28
CA ALA A 8 -13.68 -14.15 6.08
C ALA A 8 -14.14 -15.61 5.96
N SER A 9 -13.32 -16.59 6.38
CA SER A 9 -13.70 -18.02 6.35
C SER A 9 -14.89 -18.36 7.24
N ARG A 10 -15.18 -17.51 8.23
CA ARG A 10 -16.37 -17.59 9.09
C ARG A 10 -17.62 -16.95 8.48
N GLY A 11 -17.57 -16.54 7.21
CA GLY A 11 -18.68 -15.90 6.51
C GLY A 11 -18.84 -14.41 6.80
N THR A 12 -17.88 -13.79 7.50
CA THR A 12 -17.92 -12.36 7.81
C THR A 12 -17.65 -11.53 6.56
N PRO A 13 -18.55 -10.60 6.18
CA PRO A 13 -18.30 -9.68 5.08
C PRO A 13 -17.14 -8.73 5.38
N ILE A 14 -16.27 -8.55 4.42
CA ILE A 14 -15.11 -7.65 4.51
C ILE A 14 -15.33 -6.46 3.58
N VAL A 15 -15.61 -5.29 4.14
CA VAL A 15 -15.82 -4.07 3.35
C VAL A 15 -14.50 -3.33 3.18
N CYS A 16 -14.13 -3.04 1.94
CA CYS A 16 -12.88 -2.33 1.63
C CYS A 16 -12.96 -1.60 0.28
N THR A 17 -11.91 -0.86 -0.06
CA THR A 17 -11.78 -0.31 -1.42
C THR A 17 -11.42 -1.40 -2.43
N PRO A 18 -11.72 -1.23 -3.74
CA PRO A 18 -11.36 -2.22 -4.76
C PRO A 18 -9.87 -2.55 -4.77
N VAL A 19 -9.00 -1.55 -4.67
CA VAL A 19 -7.56 -1.79 -4.63
C VAL A 19 -7.14 -2.53 -3.36
N THR A 20 -7.72 -2.23 -2.21
CA THR A 20 -7.46 -2.95 -0.95
C THR A 20 -7.86 -4.42 -1.06
N GLY A 21 -8.97 -4.73 -1.75
CA GLY A 21 -9.39 -6.12 -1.97
C GLY A 21 -8.35 -6.93 -2.75
N GLU A 22 -7.85 -6.41 -3.89
CA GLU A 22 -6.80 -7.08 -4.67
C GLU A 22 -5.48 -7.18 -3.89
N LEU A 23 -5.13 -6.14 -3.12
CA LEU A 23 -3.94 -6.16 -2.27
C LEU A 23 -4.07 -7.20 -1.15
N ALA A 24 -5.23 -7.30 -0.51
CA ALA A 24 -5.47 -8.27 0.56
C ALA A 24 -5.29 -9.71 0.07
N GLU A 25 -5.82 -10.04 -1.10
CA GLU A 25 -5.62 -11.35 -1.72
C GLU A 25 -4.12 -11.61 -1.99
N ARG A 26 -3.43 -10.65 -2.66
CA ARG A 26 -2.02 -10.81 -2.99
C ARG A 26 -1.13 -10.95 -1.75
N MET A 27 -1.42 -10.17 -0.70
CA MET A 27 -0.71 -10.24 0.58
C MET A 27 -0.99 -11.55 1.32
N ALA A 28 -2.23 -12.07 1.27
CA ALA A 28 -2.56 -13.36 1.85
C ALA A 28 -1.80 -14.51 1.17
N GLN A 29 -1.70 -14.50 -0.16
CA GLN A 29 -0.90 -15.46 -0.92
C GLN A 29 0.58 -15.39 -0.53
N ASP A 30 1.13 -14.17 -0.39
CA ASP A 30 2.52 -13.98 0.00
C ASP A 30 2.79 -14.45 1.44
N THR A 31 1.87 -14.18 2.36
CA THR A 31 1.95 -14.66 3.75
C THR A 31 2.07 -16.18 3.83
N LEU A 32 1.26 -16.92 3.07
CA LEU A 32 1.37 -18.38 3.03
C LEU A 32 2.70 -18.83 2.43
N ARG A 33 3.15 -18.19 1.36
CA ARG A 33 4.44 -18.48 0.72
C ARG A 33 5.61 -18.24 1.67
N VAL A 34 5.62 -17.10 2.38
CA VAL A 34 6.67 -16.79 3.36
C VAL A 34 6.65 -17.78 4.51
N SER A 35 5.46 -18.12 5.03
CA SER A 35 5.33 -19.14 6.08
C SER A 35 5.92 -20.50 5.67
N GLU A 36 5.75 -20.88 4.40
CA GLU A 36 6.32 -22.12 3.87
C GLU A 36 7.86 -22.05 3.72
N ILE A 37 8.38 -20.95 3.19
CA ILE A 37 9.83 -20.75 3.00
C ILE A 37 10.57 -20.69 4.34
N GLU A 38 10.02 -19.94 5.31
CA GLU A 38 10.62 -19.71 6.62
C GLU A 38 10.25 -20.79 7.65
N ASN A 39 9.45 -21.79 7.24
CA ASN A 39 8.96 -22.86 8.12
C ASN A 39 8.20 -22.32 9.35
N TYR A 40 7.44 -21.23 9.18
CA TYR A 40 6.55 -20.71 10.22
C TYR A 40 5.17 -21.39 10.18
N PRO A 41 4.46 -21.45 11.31
CA PRO A 41 3.06 -21.89 11.32
C PRO A 41 2.22 -21.04 10.36
N ARG A 42 1.40 -21.70 9.56
CA ARG A 42 0.46 -20.98 8.68
C ARG A 42 -0.57 -20.23 9.52
N PRO A 43 -0.75 -18.91 9.33
CA PRO A 43 -1.68 -18.13 10.14
C PRO A 43 -3.14 -18.41 9.79
N PHE A 44 -3.43 -19.01 8.63
CA PHE A 44 -4.75 -19.42 8.16
C PHE A 44 -4.62 -20.56 7.13
N HIS A 45 -5.73 -21.27 6.92
CA HIS A 45 -5.77 -22.33 5.93
C HIS A 45 -5.76 -21.74 4.49
N PRO A 46 -5.09 -22.37 3.50
CA PRO A 46 -5.02 -21.85 2.12
C PRO A 46 -6.39 -21.59 1.47
N THR A 47 -7.41 -22.41 1.79
CA THR A 47 -8.78 -22.20 1.29
C THR A 47 -9.41 -20.90 1.74
N ALA A 48 -8.94 -20.30 2.85
CA ALA A 48 -9.44 -19.03 3.38
C ALA A 48 -9.23 -17.85 2.41
N ILE A 49 -8.30 -17.96 1.44
CA ILE A 49 -8.17 -16.96 0.37
C ILE A 49 -9.41 -16.98 -0.54
N GLY A 50 -9.93 -18.16 -0.86
CA GLY A 50 -11.19 -18.28 -1.60
C GLY A 50 -12.38 -17.73 -0.81
N ASP A 51 -12.40 -17.93 0.51
CA ASP A 51 -13.41 -17.35 1.40
C ASP A 51 -13.30 -15.83 1.46
N LEU A 52 -12.09 -15.29 1.54
CA LEU A 52 -11.84 -13.87 1.46
C LEU A 52 -12.48 -13.29 0.20
N ASN A 53 -12.18 -13.84 -0.97
CA ASN A 53 -12.69 -13.36 -2.25
C ASN A 53 -14.24 -13.41 -2.32
N ARG A 54 -14.85 -14.46 -1.77
CA ARG A 54 -16.33 -14.57 -1.71
C ARG A 54 -16.97 -13.55 -0.79
N ASN A 55 -16.31 -13.17 0.28
CA ASN A 55 -16.84 -12.28 1.31
C ASN A 55 -16.38 -10.83 1.17
N LEU A 56 -15.50 -10.50 0.23
CA LEU A 56 -15.15 -9.11 -0.10
C LEU A 56 -16.37 -8.35 -0.64
N ARG A 57 -16.54 -7.14 -0.12
CA ARG A 57 -17.54 -6.16 -0.55
C ARG A 57 -16.80 -4.86 -0.83
N THR A 58 -16.45 -4.65 -2.09
CA THR A 58 -15.66 -3.48 -2.45
C THR A 58 -16.54 -2.28 -2.77
N THR A 59 -16.16 -1.12 -2.24
CA THR A 59 -16.82 0.15 -2.52
C THR A 59 -15.78 1.28 -2.61
N LYS A 60 -16.15 2.34 -3.34
CA LYS A 60 -15.31 3.54 -3.42
C LYS A 60 -15.37 4.32 -2.09
N PRO A 61 -14.33 5.11 -1.75
CA PRO A 61 -14.41 6.05 -0.64
C PRO A 61 -15.67 6.93 -0.74
N GLY A 62 -16.30 7.19 0.38
CA GLY A 62 -17.56 7.91 0.49
C GLY A 62 -18.40 7.41 1.66
N ARG A 63 -19.69 7.79 1.68
CA ARG A 63 -20.67 7.28 2.65
C ARG A 63 -21.10 5.88 2.22
N VAL A 64 -21.11 4.97 3.17
CA VAL A 64 -21.55 3.58 2.99
C VAL A 64 -22.69 3.30 3.94
N GLU A 65 -23.82 2.86 3.39
CA GLU A 65 -24.92 2.30 4.14
C GLU A 65 -24.82 0.77 4.11
N TYR A 66 -24.83 0.15 5.27
CA TYR A 66 -24.76 -1.29 5.42
C TYR A 66 -26.06 -1.84 6.01
N ARG A 67 -26.26 -3.15 5.91
CA ARG A 67 -27.49 -3.83 6.37
C ARG A 67 -27.93 -3.37 7.77
N GLY A 68 -29.23 -3.12 7.95
CA GLY A 68 -29.80 -2.70 9.22
C GLY A 68 -29.68 -1.21 9.52
N GLY A 69 -29.38 -0.38 8.50
CA GLY A 69 -29.25 1.08 8.67
C GLY A 69 -27.96 1.51 9.34
N PHE A 70 -26.94 0.63 9.41
CA PHE A 70 -25.63 1.00 9.89
C PHE A 70 -24.89 1.80 8.81
N GLU A 71 -24.53 3.03 9.14
CA GLU A 71 -23.84 3.92 8.22
C GLU A 71 -22.41 4.22 8.69
N PHE A 72 -21.48 4.28 7.74
CA PHE A 72 -20.13 4.74 8.00
C PHE A 72 -19.54 5.46 6.77
N GLY A 73 -18.55 6.31 6.99
CA GLY A 73 -17.78 6.95 5.95
C GLY A 73 -16.45 6.25 5.72
N MET A 74 -16.00 6.20 4.48
CA MET A 74 -14.64 5.78 4.09
C MET A 74 -13.93 6.98 3.47
N HIS A 75 -12.85 7.43 4.08
CA HIS A 75 -12.09 8.60 3.62
C HIS A 75 -10.64 8.21 3.36
N ASN A 76 -10.00 8.83 2.38
CA ASN A 76 -8.59 8.57 2.09
C ASN A 76 -7.72 8.78 3.34
N ALA A 77 -6.92 7.78 3.67
CA ALA A 77 -5.99 7.80 4.81
C ALA A 77 -4.60 8.39 4.44
N GLY A 78 -4.30 8.56 3.16
CA GLY A 78 -3.02 9.09 2.69
C GLY A 78 -1.83 8.14 2.78
N HIS A 79 -1.97 7.00 3.44
CA HIS A 79 -0.87 6.07 3.71
C HIS A 79 -0.39 5.33 2.46
N ILE A 80 -1.26 4.56 1.82
CA ILE A 80 -1.01 3.84 0.56
C ILE A 80 -2.27 3.89 -0.31
N PRO A 81 -2.17 3.64 -1.62
CA PRO A 81 -3.35 3.57 -2.49
C PRO A 81 -4.38 2.59 -1.95
N GLY A 82 -5.61 3.09 -1.73
CA GLY A 82 -6.71 2.32 -1.20
C GLY A 82 -6.86 2.30 0.31
N ALA A 83 -5.87 2.77 1.07
CA ALA A 83 -6.02 2.94 2.51
C ALA A 83 -7.08 4.00 2.84
N VAL A 84 -7.96 3.67 3.79
CA VAL A 84 -9.04 4.55 4.23
C VAL A 84 -9.09 4.62 5.75
N MET A 85 -9.49 5.77 6.26
CA MET A 85 -10.01 5.92 7.61
C MET A 85 -11.52 5.72 7.60
N PHE A 86 -12.03 5.17 8.69
CA PHE A 86 -13.46 4.92 8.89
C PHE A 86 -14.06 5.96 9.83
N ASP A 87 -15.16 6.55 9.40
CA ASP A 87 -15.92 7.56 10.12
C ASP A 87 -17.29 6.98 10.46
N PHE A 88 -17.63 6.94 11.73
CA PHE A 88 -18.89 6.44 12.26
C PHE A 88 -19.70 7.62 12.84
N PRO A 89 -20.50 8.31 12.02
CA PRO A 89 -21.15 9.58 12.41
C PRO A 89 -22.08 9.43 13.61
N GLN A 90 -22.82 8.32 13.71
CA GLN A 90 -23.77 8.07 14.81
C GLN A 90 -23.05 7.89 16.16
N GLN A 91 -21.80 7.44 16.15
CA GLN A 91 -20.94 7.24 17.32
C GLN A 91 -19.98 8.42 17.54
N GLU A 92 -19.99 9.41 16.64
CA GLU A 92 -19.02 10.51 16.62
C GLU A 92 -17.56 10.02 16.74
N PHE A 93 -17.28 8.87 16.11
CA PHE A 93 -16.02 8.13 16.23
C PHE A 93 -15.32 8.00 14.88
N ILE A 94 -14.00 8.21 14.88
CA ILE A 94 -13.14 7.96 13.73
C ILE A 94 -12.06 6.94 14.09
N PHE A 95 -11.88 5.94 13.21
CA PHE A 95 -10.77 5.01 13.24
C PHE A 95 -9.87 5.29 12.02
N THR A 96 -8.63 5.72 12.25
CA THR A 96 -7.77 6.18 11.16
C THR A 96 -7.15 5.05 10.35
N GLY A 97 -6.89 3.89 10.96
CA GLY A 97 -5.87 3.00 10.44
C GLY A 97 -4.53 3.74 10.35
N ASP A 98 -3.63 3.28 9.48
CA ASP A 98 -2.37 3.98 9.20
C ASP A 98 -2.65 5.21 8.31
N ILE A 99 -2.16 6.38 8.71
CA ILE A 99 -2.40 7.64 8.01
C ILE A 99 -1.08 8.29 7.55
N HIS A 100 -1.20 9.19 6.57
CA HIS A 100 -0.11 10.07 6.18
C HIS A 100 -0.62 11.50 5.98
N THR A 101 0.01 12.46 6.65
CA THR A 101 -0.44 13.85 6.72
C THR A 101 0.19 14.77 5.68
N VAL A 102 1.12 14.24 4.87
CA VAL A 102 1.81 14.93 3.78
C VAL A 102 1.57 14.19 2.48
N ASP A 103 1.46 14.91 1.37
CA ASP A 103 1.38 14.30 0.04
C ASP A 103 2.63 13.47 -0.25
N THR A 104 2.43 12.27 -0.79
CA THR A 104 3.51 11.41 -1.28
C THR A 104 3.53 11.38 -2.81
N GLN A 105 4.46 10.65 -3.42
CA GLN A 105 4.41 10.44 -4.88
C GLN A 105 3.13 9.68 -5.29
N LEU A 106 2.70 8.71 -4.48
CA LEU A 106 1.57 7.83 -4.77
C LEU A 106 0.22 8.38 -4.28
N THR A 107 0.17 9.00 -3.11
CA THR A 107 -1.08 9.34 -2.42
C THR A 107 -1.14 10.80 -2.01
N ARG A 108 -2.36 11.31 -1.90
CA ARG A 108 -2.62 12.60 -1.28
C ARG A 108 -2.72 12.43 0.23
N ALA A 109 -2.29 13.43 0.97
CA ALA A 109 -2.43 13.52 2.41
C ALA A 109 -3.86 13.24 2.88
N VAL A 110 -3.99 12.71 4.08
CA VAL A 110 -5.27 12.60 4.77
C VAL A 110 -5.86 13.98 5.01
N LYS A 111 -7.18 14.11 4.92
CA LYS A 111 -7.89 15.31 5.31
C LYS A 111 -8.51 15.10 6.69
N PRO A 112 -8.10 15.89 7.71
CA PRO A 112 -8.66 15.80 9.04
C PRO A 112 -10.19 16.00 9.05
N LYS A 113 -10.87 15.30 9.96
CA LYS A 113 -12.30 15.45 10.21
C LYS A 113 -12.56 15.61 11.70
N PRO A 114 -13.52 16.44 12.11
CA PRO A 114 -13.89 16.57 13.52
C PRO A 114 -14.60 15.29 13.99
N CYS A 115 -14.32 14.89 15.23
CA CYS A 115 -14.99 13.78 15.91
C CYS A 115 -14.91 13.98 17.43
N LYS A 116 -15.73 13.28 18.20
CA LYS A 116 -15.61 13.22 19.65
C LYS A 116 -14.56 12.23 20.13
N THR A 117 -14.52 11.08 19.44
CA THR A 117 -13.59 10.00 19.78
C THR A 117 -12.75 9.65 18.57
N LEU A 118 -11.44 9.59 18.77
CA LEU A 118 -10.47 9.28 17.74
C LEU A 118 -9.61 8.08 18.17
N ALA A 119 -9.61 7.02 17.36
CA ALA A 119 -8.61 5.98 17.42
C ALA A 119 -7.59 6.22 16.30
N ILE A 120 -6.37 6.59 16.69
CA ILE A 120 -5.30 6.99 15.77
C ILE A 120 -4.06 6.13 16.02
N GLU A 121 -3.35 5.82 14.94
CA GLU A 121 -2.03 5.19 15.03
C GLU A 121 -1.03 6.08 15.77
N SER A 122 0.07 5.46 16.25
CA SER A 122 1.15 6.18 16.93
C SER A 122 2.54 5.64 16.56
N THR A 123 2.68 5.11 15.35
CA THR A 123 3.92 4.50 14.85
C THR A 123 5.12 5.44 14.99
N TYR A 124 4.92 6.70 14.74
CA TYR A 124 5.93 7.74 14.89
C TYR A 124 5.59 8.77 15.98
N GLY A 125 4.80 8.36 16.96
CA GLY A 125 4.43 9.23 18.09
C GLY A 125 5.68 9.77 18.80
N GLY A 126 5.73 11.10 18.97
CA GLY A 126 6.88 11.78 19.61
C GLY A 126 8.13 11.88 18.74
N ARG A 127 8.06 11.61 17.45
CA ARG A 127 9.16 11.81 16.50
C ARG A 127 8.80 12.85 15.46
N GLU A 128 9.69 13.82 15.27
CA GLU A 128 9.62 14.74 14.14
C GLU A 128 10.38 14.16 12.95
N HIS A 129 9.80 14.30 11.77
CA HIS A 129 10.46 13.92 10.52
C HIS A 129 10.94 15.19 9.82
N PRO A 130 12.12 15.17 9.19
CA PRO A 130 12.54 16.26 8.32
C PRO A 130 11.54 16.43 7.17
N PRO A 131 11.50 17.61 6.53
CA PRO A 131 10.66 17.83 5.37
C PRO A 131 10.90 16.77 4.30
N ARG A 132 9.81 16.17 3.81
CA ARG A 132 9.90 15.07 2.84
C ARG A 132 10.69 15.44 1.59
N SER A 133 10.53 16.68 1.10
CA SER A 133 11.26 17.18 -0.07
C SER A 133 12.78 17.19 0.13
N GLU A 134 13.24 17.49 1.33
CA GLU A 134 14.67 17.49 1.66
C GLU A 134 15.21 16.03 1.62
N VAL A 135 14.50 15.10 2.29
CA VAL A 135 14.89 13.69 2.30
C VAL A 135 14.86 13.07 0.89
N GLU A 136 13.86 13.43 0.08
CA GLU A 136 13.79 12.96 -1.32
C GLU A 136 14.94 13.53 -2.14
N SER A 137 15.33 14.81 -1.96
CA SER A 137 16.47 15.41 -2.63
C SER A 137 17.78 14.75 -2.23
N GLU A 138 18.04 14.60 -0.93
CA GLU A 138 19.24 13.93 -0.40
C GLU A 138 19.40 12.51 -0.94
N LEU A 139 18.28 11.77 -1.04
CA LEU A 139 18.30 10.43 -1.60
C LEU A 139 18.66 10.45 -3.10
N VAL A 140 18.09 11.37 -3.86
CA VAL A 140 18.39 11.53 -5.30
C VAL A 140 19.86 11.90 -5.49
N ASP A 141 20.36 12.90 -4.77
CA ASP A 141 21.75 13.34 -4.85
C ASP A 141 22.72 12.19 -4.55
N SER A 142 22.41 11.39 -3.50
CA SER A 142 23.21 10.21 -3.12
C SER A 142 23.20 9.11 -4.22
N ILE A 143 22.05 8.91 -4.86
CA ILE A 143 21.93 7.96 -5.98
C ILE A 143 22.77 8.44 -7.17
N GLU A 144 22.65 9.72 -7.52
CA GLU A 144 23.39 10.33 -8.65
C GLU A 144 24.91 10.27 -8.43
N GLU A 145 25.38 10.59 -7.23
CA GLU A 145 26.79 10.51 -6.87
C GLU A 145 27.36 9.10 -7.08
N VAL A 146 26.68 8.08 -6.54
CA VAL A 146 27.14 6.69 -6.65
C VAL A 146 27.09 6.19 -8.09
N VAL A 147 26.00 6.45 -8.81
CA VAL A 147 25.86 5.94 -10.19
C VAL A 147 26.81 6.65 -11.15
N ASN A 148 26.98 7.97 -11.03
CA ASN A 148 27.91 8.74 -11.86
C ASN A 148 29.39 8.38 -11.62
N SER A 149 29.71 7.87 -10.40
CA SER A 149 31.04 7.30 -10.13
C SER A 149 31.22 5.85 -10.61
N GLY A 150 30.24 5.30 -11.33
CA GLY A 150 30.26 3.92 -11.85
C GLY A 150 29.80 2.85 -10.86
N GLY A 151 29.26 3.26 -9.72
CA GLY A 151 28.72 2.38 -8.70
C GLY A 151 27.30 1.87 -8.99
N LYS A 152 26.79 1.02 -8.11
CA LYS A 152 25.41 0.50 -8.13
C LYS A 152 24.74 0.79 -6.81
N VAL A 153 23.49 1.21 -6.85
CA VAL A 153 22.68 1.48 -5.66
C VAL A 153 21.64 0.37 -5.48
N VAL A 154 21.55 -0.15 -4.27
CA VAL A 154 20.52 -1.10 -3.85
C VAL A 154 19.64 -0.42 -2.81
N LEU A 155 18.33 -0.33 -3.10
CA LEU A 155 17.33 0.28 -2.22
C LEU A 155 16.40 -0.79 -1.64
N PRO A 156 16.71 -1.39 -0.48
CA PRO A 156 15.81 -2.33 0.18
C PRO A 156 14.50 -1.63 0.54
N SER A 157 13.38 -2.19 0.07
CA SER A 157 12.08 -1.57 0.30
C SER A 157 10.94 -2.59 0.37
N PHE A 158 9.88 -2.20 1.08
CA PHE A 158 8.66 -3.00 1.06
C PHE A 158 8.06 -3.04 -0.35
N GLY A 159 7.60 -4.22 -0.78
CA GLY A 159 6.95 -4.40 -2.07
C GLY A 159 5.66 -3.59 -2.22
N LEU A 160 4.95 -3.31 -1.11
CA LEU A 160 3.73 -2.53 -1.08
C LEU A 160 4.00 -1.07 -0.69
N GLY A 161 3.71 -0.15 -1.59
CA GLY A 161 3.80 1.29 -1.40
C GLY A 161 5.22 1.83 -1.61
N ARG A 162 6.18 1.46 -0.77
CA ARG A 162 7.52 2.07 -0.77
C ARG A 162 8.29 1.84 -2.08
N SER A 163 8.27 0.64 -2.64
CA SER A 163 8.95 0.39 -3.92
C SER A 163 8.37 1.22 -5.07
N GLN A 164 7.06 1.45 -5.10
CA GLN A 164 6.44 2.29 -6.13
C GLN A 164 6.76 3.78 -5.92
N GLU A 165 6.83 4.25 -4.67
CA GLU A 165 7.31 5.62 -4.35
C GLU A 165 8.72 5.85 -4.88
N LEU A 166 9.65 4.92 -4.60
CA LEU A 166 11.03 5.00 -5.07
C LEU A 166 11.13 4.99 -6.60
N LEU A 167 10.36 4.12 -7.27
CA LEU A 167 10.31 4.11 -8.74
C LEU A 167 9.85 5.46 -9.31
N MET A 168 8.87 6.10 -8.68
CA MET A 168 8.39 7.41 -9.11
C MET A 168 9.44 8.51 -8.87
N LEU A 169 10.21 8.39 -7.81
CA LEU A 169 11.26 9.36 -7.47
C LEU A 169 12.41 9.31 -8.48
N VAL A 170 12.86 8.10 -8.84
CA VAL A 170 14.03 7.91 -9.71
C VAL A 170 13.72 7.88 -11.21
N ARG A 171 12.46 7.97 -11.62
CA ARG A 171 12.00 7.75 -13.01
C ARG A 171 12.61 8.67 -14.07
N ASP A 172 13.00 9.87 -13.66
CA ASP A 172 13.48 10.91 -14.58
C ASP A 172 15.00 11.13 -14.48
N LEU A 173 15.73 10.32 -13.70
CA LEU A 173 17.18 10.43 -13.51
C LEU A 173 18.01 9.87 -14.69
N GLY A 174 17.38 9.19 -15.63
CA GLY A 174 18.06 8.62 -16.79
C GLY A 174 18.86 7.35 -16.53
N PHE A 175 18.79 6.79 -15.31
CA PHE A 175 19.50 5.57 -14.96
C PHE A 175 18.69 4.31 -15.28
N GLU A 176 19.38 3.19 -15.41
CA GLU A 176 18.77 1.89 -15.54
C GLU A 176 18.24 1.42 -14.17
N VAL A 177 16.94 1.25 -14.04
CA VAL A 177 16.27 0.85 -12.79
C VAL A 177 15.75 -0.58 -12.90
N TRP A 178 16.01 -1.38 -11.88
CA TRP A 178 15.55 -2.76 -11.76
C TRP A 178 14.68 -2.95 -10.52
N LEU A 179 13.53 -3.60 -10.69
CA LEU A 179 12.63 -3.96 -9.60
C LEU A 179 12.59 -5.48 -9.45
N ASP A 180 12.88 -5.96 -8.24
CA ASP A 180 12.72 -7.37 -7.85
C ASP A 180 11.52 -7.55 -6.90
N GLY A 181 11.05 -8.79 -6.78
CA GLY A 181 10.06 -9.19 -5.80
C GLY A 181 8.63 -8.77 -6.12
N MET A 182 7.83 -8.71 -5.05
CA MET A 182 6.39 -8.48 -5.10
C MET A 182 6.01 -7.08 -5.60
N GLY A 183 6.92 -6.11 -5.55
CA GLY A 183 6.68 -4.73 -5.98
C GLY A 183 6.11 -4.61 -7.39
N ARG A 184 6.49 -5.54 -8.28
CA ARG A 184 5.96 -5.66 -9.64
C ARG A 184 4.46 -5.99 -9.67
N ASP A 185 4.02 -6.96 -8.86
CA ASP A 185 2.61 -7.37 -8.82
C ASP A 185 1.76 -6.25 -8.24
N ILE A 186 2.26 -5.58 -7.19
CA ILE A 186 1.62 -4.43 -6.57
C ILE A 186 1.48 -3.27 -7.57
N ALA A 187 2.53 -2.96 -8.34
CA ALA A 187 2.45 -1.92 -9.37
C ALA A 187 1.38 -2.24 -10.44
N ARG A 188 1.23 -3.51 -10.82
CA ARG A 188 0.17 -3.95 -11.74
C ARG A 188 -1.24 -3.80 -11.13
N ILE A 189 -1.39 -4.07 -9.83
CA ILE A 189 -2.64 -3.81 -9.11
C ILE A 189 -2.95 -2.31 -9.16
N PHE A 190 -1.99 -1.46 -8.84
CA PHE A 190 -2.17 0.00 -8.88
C PHE A 190 -2.54 0.50 -10.28
N GLN A 191 -2.00 -0.10 -11.34
CA GLN A 191 -2.37 0.26 -12.73
C GLN A 191 -3.85 0.03 -13.06
N LYS A 192 -4.50 -0.92 -12.39
CA LYS A 192 -5.95 -1.16 -12.57
C LYS A 192 -6.82 -0.13 -11.82
N HIS A 193 -6.25 0.61 -10.88
CA HIS A 193 -6.96 1.53 -10.00
C HIS A 193 -6.46 2.98 -10.09
N PRO A 194 -6.51 3.62 -11.27
CA PRO A 194 -5.94 4.96 -11.48
C PRO A 194 -6.49 6.02 -10.53
N GLY A 195 -7.76 5.91 -10.11
CA GLY A 195 -8.40 6.84 -9.19
C GLY A 195 -7.88 6.79 -7.76
N SER A 196 -7.08 5.78 -7.40
CA SER A 196 -6.45 5.64 -6.08
C SER A 196 -5.04 6.21 -6.04
N ILE A 197 -4.50 6.65 -7.16
CA ILE A 197 -3.14 7.16 -7.31
C ILE A 197 -3.18 8.67 -7.50
N ARG A 198 -2.33 9.38 -6.78
CA ARG A 198 -2.23 10.86 -6.86
C ARG A 198 -1.82 11.33 -8.26
N ASP A 199 -0.77 10.74 -8.81
CA ASP A 199 -0.30 10.96 -10.18
C ASP A 199 -0.13 9.63 -10.91
N PHE A 200 -1.23 9.16 -11.47
CA PHE A 200 -1.25 7.90 -12.21
C PHE A 200 -0.35 7.92 -13.45
N LYS A 201 -0.25 9.07 -14.14
CA LYS A 201 0.59 9.18 -15.34
C LYS A 201 2.07 9.02 -14.99
N ALA A 202 2.51 9.69 -13.94
CA ALA A 202 3.88 9.57 -13.45
C ALA A 202 4.20 8.14 -12.98
N MET A 203 3.30 7.53 -12.18
CA MET A 203 3.46 6.15 -11.72
C MET A 203 3.55 5.17 -12.90
N ASN A 204 2.67 5.31 -13.88
CA ASN A 204 2.65 4.43 -15.05
C ASN A 204 3.90 4.62 -15.94
N LYS A 205 4.42 5.86 -16.06
CA LYS A 205 5.70 6.14 -16.73
C LYS A 205 6.84 5.44 -16.00
N ALA A 206 6.95 5.63 -14.69
CA ALA A 206 7.97 5.01 -13.85
C ALA A 206 7.97 3.48 -13.99
N PHE A 207 6.79 2.86 -13.90
CA PHE A 207 6.67 1.41 -14.03
C PHE A 207 7.06 0.89 -15.43
N ARG A 208 6.73 1.62 -16.51
CA ARG A 208 7.09 1.24 -17.88
C ARG A 208 8.57 1.37 -18.18
N SER A 209 9.27 2.30 -17.55
CA SER A 209 10.72 2.50 -17.70
C SER A 209 11.56 1.58 -16.81
N THR A 210 10.92 0.77 -15.96
CA THR A 210 11.60 -0.13 -15.01
C THR A 210 11.80 -1.50 -15.61
N ASN A 211 13.01 -2.05 -15.46
CA ASN A 211 13.30 -3.45 -15.75
C ASN A 211 12.87 -4.36 -14.60
N PHE A 212 12.58 -5.63 -14.91
CA PHE A 212 12.13 -6.60 -13.91
C PHE A 212 13.06 -7.79 -13.85
N VAL A 213 13.51 -8.14 -12.64
CA VAL A 213 14.31 -9.34 -12.42
C VAL A 213 13.45 -10.58 -12.72
N ARG A 214 13.95 -11.47 -13.58
CA ARG A 214 13.29 -12.75 -13.89
C ARG A 214 13.92 -13.87 -13.06
N TYR A 215 13.10 -14.56 -12.31
CA TYR A 215 13.45 -15.46 -11.20
C TYR A 215 14.41 -16.63 -11.48
N SER A 216 14.86 -16.89 -12.69
CA SER A 216 15.68 -18.11 -12.97
C SER A 216 17.10 -17.91 -13.50
N ARG A 217 17.45 -16.71 -13.96
CA ARG A 217 18.75 -16.53 -14.67
C ARG A 217 19.54 -15.25 -14.30
N GLN A 218 19.02 -14.37 -13.49
CA GLN A 218 19.61 -13.04 -13.25
C GLN A 218 19.99 -12.81 -11.79
N ARG A 219 20.03 -13.87 -10.98
CA ARG A 219 20.49 -13.82 -9.57
C ARG A 219 21.94 -14.31 -9.38
N SER A 220 22.68 -14.51 -10.44
CA SER A 220 24.11 -14.86 -10.37
C SER A 220 25.00 -13.65 -10.47
#